data_782c15333d93398910101a40bb29e788
#
_entry.id   782c15333d93398910101a40bb29e788
#
_cell.length_a   1.000
_cell.length_b   1.000
_cell.length_c   1.000
_cell.angle_alpha   90.00
_cell.angle_beta   90.00
_cell.angle_gamma   90.00
#
_symmetry.space_group_name_H-M   'P 1'
#
loop_
_entity.id
_entity.type
_entity.pdbx_description
1 polymer ?
#
loop_
_entity_poly.entity_id
_entity_poly.type
_entity_poly.pdbx_seq_one_letter_code
_entity_poly.pdbx_strand_id
1 'polypeptide(L)'
;KELDDLSDCLLKLEINMRDELRDVVLDETLPRITVPPDELVERLRNHNLNPAISSEPLQLFENGHFNEAARRAGEKLEDYVQQYSQITKTGRSLMGDAFANDRLIDMSGIQPENRQSFTEGYRFLTMGAMGAIRNIFSHGAEKRRSPEECYEMLMFFNWLFRYLKSP
;
A
#
# COMPACT_ATOMS: atom_id res chain seq x y z
N LYS A 1 -34.28 -11.27 -39.21
CA LYS A 1 -33.94 -12.69 -38.99
C LYS A 1 -32.44 -12.92 -38.84
N GLU A 2 -31.60 -12.44 -39.80
CA GLU A 2 -30.13 -12.56 -39.69
C GLU A 2 -29.53 -11.74 -38.55
N LEU A 3 -30.07 -10.55 -38.24
CA LEU A 3 -29.62 -9.70 -37.14
C LEU A 3 -30.04 -10.26 -35.77
N ASP A 4 -31.19 -10.92 -35.69
CA ASP A 4 -31.65 -11.56 -34.45
C ASP A 4 -30.79 -12.79 -34.13
N ASP A 5 -30.40 -13.58 -35.14
CA ASP A 5 -29.51 -14.73 -35.00
C ASP A 5 -28.11 -14.33 -34.55
N LEU A 6 -27.59 -13.16 -35.00
CA LEU A 6 -26.29 -12.64 -34.60
C LEU A 6 -26.28 -12.14 -33.14
N SER A 7 -27.39 -11.48 -32.75
CA SER A 7 -27.60 -11.00 -31.38
C SER A 7 -27.68 -12.15 -30.38
N ASP A 8 -28.43 -13.21 -30.73
CA ASP A 8 -28.52 -14.43 -29.92
C ASP A 8 -27.18 -15.18 -29.83
N CYS A 9 -26.38 -15.16 -30.88
CA CYS A 9 -25.07 -15.79 -30.90
C CYS A 9 -24.09 -15.03 -30.01
N LEU A 10 -24.09 -13.70 -30.05
CA LEU A 10 -23.27 -12.82 -29.19
C LEU A 10 -23.67 -12.93 -27.71
N LEU A 11 -24.96 -13.01 -27.42
CA LEU A 11 -25.48 -13.19 -26.07
C LEU A 11 -25.04 -14.54 -25.47
N LYS A 12 -25.06 -15.61 -26.24
CA LYS A 12 -24.57 -16.94 -25.83
C LYS A 12 -23.08 -16.97 -25.62
N LEU A 13 -22.30 -16.24 -26.44
CA LEU A 13 -20.86 -16.09 -26.27
C LEU A 13 -20.51 -15.29 -25.01
N GLU A 14 -21.23 -14.21 -24.71
CA GLU A 14 -21.06 -13.45 -23.48
C GLU A 14 -21.40 -14.26 -22.23
N ILE A 15 -22.45 -15.06 -22.27
CA ILE A 15 -22.82 -15.95 -21.16
C ILE A 15 -21.74 -17.01 -20.93
N ASN A 16 -21.27 -17.68 -22.00
CA ASN A 16 -20.18 -18.65 -21.87
C ASN A 16 -18.89 -18.06 -21.36
N MET A 17 -18.48 -16.89 -21.86
CA MET A 17 -17.30 -16.20 -21.36
C MET A 17 -17.43 -15.78 -19.89
N ARG A 18 -18.61 -15.37 -19.45
CA ARG A 18 -18.85 -15.03 -18.04
C ARG A 18 -18.79 -16.25 -17.14
N ASP A 19 -19.31 -17.38 -17.57
CA ASP A 19 -19.27 -18.62 -16.81
C ASP A 19 -17.84 -19.19 -16.76
N GLU A 20 -17.11 -19.19 -17.86
CA GLU A 20 -15.69 -19.59 -17.90
C GLU A 20 -14.81 -18.67 -17.04
N LEU A 21 -15.03 -17.34 -17.07
CA LEU A 21 -14.33 -16.39 -16.21
C LEU A 21 -14.72 -16.55 -14.73
N ARG A 22 -15.97 -16.93 -14.44
CA ARG A 22 -16.44 -17.19 -13.09
C ARG A 22 -15.78 -18.43 -12.51
N ASP A 23 -15.64 -19.48 -13.28
CA ASP A 23 -14.96 -20.71 -12.88
C ASP A 23 -13.46 -20.48 -12.67
N VAL A 24 -12.83 -19.64 -13.50
CA VAL A 24 -11.42 -19.24 -13.31
C VAL A 24 -11.21 -18.38 -12.07
N VAL A 25 -12.15 -17.49 -11.75
CA VAL A 25 -12.07 -16.60 -10.57
C VAL A 25 -12.41 -17.35 -9.27
N LEU A 26 -13.22 -18.41 -9.35
CA LEU A 26 -13.62 -19.21 -8.19
C LEU A 26 -12.75 -20.45 -7.97
N ASP A 27 -11.76 -20.70 -8.83
CA ASP A 27 -10.81 -21.79 -8.60
C ASP A 27 -9.81 -21.42 -7.49
N GLU A 28 -10.26 -21.57 -6.25
CA GLU A 28 -9.42 -21.46 -5.04
C GLU A 28 -8.29 -22.49 -5.03
N THR A 29 -8.24 -23.40 -6.01
CA THR A 29 -7.24 -24.46 -6.13
C THR A 29 -6.04 -24.03 -6.98
N LEU A 30 -6.08 -22.87 -7.65
CA LEU A 30 -4.88 -22.34 -8.29
C LEU A 30 -3.82 -22.11 -7.21
N PRO A 31 -2.67 -22.80 -7.28
CA PRO A 31 -1.63 -22.59 -6.27
C PRO A 31 -1.24 -21.13 -6.31
N ARG A 32 -1.49 -20.41 -5.20
CA ARG A 32 -0.91 -19.09 -5.03
C ARG A 32 0.58 -19.26 -5.16
N ILE A 33 1.17 -18.63 -6.17
CA ILE A 33 2.63 -18.59 -6.30
C ILE A 33 3.11 -17.79 -5.10
N THR A 34 3.50 -18.50 -4.04
CA THR A 34 4.10 -17.88 -2.86
C THR A 34 5.57 -17.64 -3.16
N VAL A 35 5.99 -16.40 -3.07
CA VAL A 35 7.40 -16.05 -3.19
C VAL A 35 8.08 -16.42 -1.88
N PRO A 36 9.19 -17.18 -1.90
CA PRO A 36 9.92 -17.50 -0.68
C PRO A 36 10.32 -16.24 0.10
N PRO A 37 10.22 -16.24 1.45
CA PRO A 37 10.57 -15.06 2.26
C PRO A 37 11.98 -14.52 1.99
N ASP A 38 12.95 -15.41 1.75
CA ASP A 38 14.35 -15.01 1.44
C ASP A 38 14.43 -14.23 0.12
N GLU A 39 13.64 -14.58 -0.86
CA GLU A 39 13.57 -13.84 -2.13
C GLU A 39 12.95 -12.46 -1.94
N LEU A 40 11.93 -12.34 -1.08
CA LEU A 40 11.33 -11.05 -0.74
C LEU A 40 12.31 -10.14 0.00
N VAL A 41 13.11 -10.70 0.90
CA VAL A 41 14.21 -9.99 1.59
C VAL A 41 15.22 -9.47 0.56
N GLU A 42 15.62 -10.31 -0.39
CA GLU A 42 16.57 -9.93 -1.42
C GLU A 42 16.01 -8.82 -2.33
N ARG A 43 14.74 -8.91 -2.69
CA ARG A 43 14.03 -7.84 -3.44
C ARG A 43 14.00 -6.52 -2.67
N LEU A 44 13.73 -6.55 -1.36
CA LEU A 44 13.77 -5.35 -0.51
C LEU A 44 15.17 -4.75 -0.45
N ARG A 45 16.21 -5.56 -0.24
CA ARG A 45 17.62 -5.10 -0.19
C ARG A 45 18.09 -4.46 -1.50
N ASN A 46 17.65 -5.01 -2.62
CA ASN A 46 18.00 -4.52 -3.96
C ASN A 46 17.13 -3.33 -4.41
N HIS A 47 16.09 -3.00 -3.65
CA HIS A 47 15.25 -1.86 -3.95
C HIS A 47 15.84 -0.59 -3.33
N ASN A 48 15.69 0.56 -4.01
CA ASN A 48 16.08 1.85 -3.46
C ASN A 48 15.08 2.29 -2.37
N LEU A 49 15.25 1.74 -1.18
CA LEU A 49 14.41 2.03 -0.02
C LEU A 49 14.80 3.36 0.64
N ASN A 50 13.78 4.08 1.10
CA ASN A 50 13.99 5.22 1.99
C ASN A 50 14.71 4.75 3.28
N PRO A 51 15.66 5.52 3.85
CA PRO A 51 16.36 5.16 5.08
C PRO A 51 15.44 4.79 6.25
N ALA A 52 14.26 5.37 6.34
CA ALA A 52 13.27 5.02 7.36
C ALA A 52 12.77 3.56 7.23
N ILE A 53 12.70 3.03 6.01
CA ILE A 53 12.26 1.66 5.73
C ILE A 53 13.43 0.68 5.75
N SER A 54 14.59 1.04 5.21
CA SER A 54 15.78 0.18 5.17
C SER A 54 16.46 -0.02 6.53
N SER A 55 16.01 0.70 7.56
CA SER A 55 16.49 0.56 8.94
C SER A 55 15.74 -0.57 9.69
N GLU A 56 15.18 -0.26 10.84
CA GLU A 56 14.49 -1.22 11.71
C GLU A 56 13.33 -1.99 11.04
N PRO A 57 12.47 -1.39 10.17
CA PRO A 57 11.42 -2.16 9.49
C PRO A 57 11.97 -3.30 8.64
N LEU A 58 13.03 -3.08 7.87
CA LEU A 58 13.67 -4.14 7.08
C LEU A 58 14.26 -5.24 7.97
N GLN A 59 14.95 -4.88 9.05
CA GLN A 59 15.52 -5.86 9.99
C GLN A 59 14.43 -6.74 10.63
N LEU A 60 13.29 -6.16 11.00
CA LEU A 60 12.14 -6.91 11.52
C LEU A 60 11.60 -7.89 10.47
N PHE A 61 11.49 -7.45 9.23
CA PHE A 61 11.04 -8.30 8.13
C PHE A 61 12.01 -9.48 7.89
N GLU A 62 13.31 -9.22 7.84
CA GLU A 62 14.37 -10.23 7.70
C GLU A 62 14.33 -11.29 8.80
N ASN A 63 13.99 -10.88 10.02
CA ASN A 63 13.84 -11.76 11.17
C ASN A 63 12.48 -12.47 11.26
N GLY A 64 11.60 -12.32 10.25
CA GLY A 64 10.29 -12.95 10.18
C GLY A 64 9.23 -12.30 11.07
N HIS A 65 9.48 -11.11 11.61
CA HIS A 65 8.54 -10.29 12.38
C HIS A 65 7.72 -9.39 11.44
N PHE A 66 6.94 -10.00 10.55
CA PHE A 66 6.30 -9.32 9.42
C PHE A 66 5.30 -8.24 9.86
N ASN A 67 4.38 -8.56 10.80
CA ASN A 67 3.41 -7.58 11.30
C ASN A 67 4.09 -6.39 11.97
N GLU A 68 5.12 -6.66 12.77
CA GLU A 68 5.92 -5.64 13.46
C GLU A 68 6.69 -4.77 12.46
N ALA A 69 7.20 -5.35 11.38
CA ALA A 69 7.87 -4.61 10.32
C ALA A 69 6.92 -3.58 9.67
N ALA A 70 5.71 -4.01 9.31
CA ALA A 70 4.69 -3.14 8.72
C ALA A 70 4.23 -2.05 9.73
N ARG A 71 4.00 -2.42 11.00
CA ARG A 71 3.68 -1.48 12.06
C ARG A 71 4.78 -0.43 12.23
N ARG A 72 6.03 -0.87 12.29
CA ARG A 72 7.19 0.02 12.50
C ARG A 72 7.40 0.98 11.33
N ALA A 73 7.16 0.55 10.10
CA ALA A 73 7.16 1.44 8.94
C ALA A 73 6.13 2.57 9.07
N GLY A 74 4.93 2.26 9.55
CA GLY A 74 3.90 3.26 9.84
C GLY A 74 4.29 4.21 10.96
N GLU A 75 4.91 3.70 12.04
CA GLU A 75 5.42 4.53 13.14
C GLU A 75 6.52 5.49 12.65
N LYS A 76 7.45 5.03 11.81
CA LYS A 76 8.46 5.90 11.20
C LYS A 76 7.84 7.04 10.38
N LEU A 77 6.75 6.77 9.65
CA LEU A 77 6.02 7.82 8.95
C LEU A 77 5.39 8.81 9.92
N GLU A 78 4.79 8.31 11.01
CA GLU A 78 4.18 9.14 12.05
C GLU A 78 5.22 10.04 12.71
N ASP A 79 6.36 9.48 13.14
CA ASP A 79 7.47 10.20 13.76
C ASP A 79 7.98 11.33 12.84
N TYR A 80 8.17 11.02 11.54
CA TYR A 80 8.58 12.01 10.55
C TYR A 80 7.58 13.15 10.44
N VAL A 81 6.30 12.83 10.28
CA VAL A 81 5.25 13.84 10.11
C VAL A 81 5.10 14.70 11.37
N GLN A 82 5.16 14.12 12.57
CA GLN A 82 5.15 14.90 13.83
C GLN A 82 6.33 15.87 13.90
N GLN A 83 7.53 15.39 13.61
CA GLN A 83 8.76 16.18 13.67
C GLN A 83 8.69 17.41 12.75
N TYR A 84 8.22 17.25 11.51
CA TYR A 84 8.27 18.33 10.51
C TYR A 84 6.99 19.17 10.42
N SER A 85 5.83 18.64 10.86
CA SER A 85 4.59 19.43 10.95
C SER A 85 4.47 20.24 12.22
N GLN A 86 5.15 19.83 13.30
CA GLN A 86 5.00 20.37 14.65
C GLN A 86 3.58 20.16 15.22
N ILE A 87 2.82 19.19 14.68
CA ILE A 87 1.47 18.83 15.14
C ILE A 87 1.60 17.74 16.18
N THR A 88 0.97 17.93 17.36
CA THR A 88 1.05 16.98 18.49
C THR A 88 0.04 15.84 18.42
N LYS A 89 -0.77 15.77 17.35
CA LYS A 89 -1.73 14.68 17.10
C LYS A 89 -1.00 13.40 16.66
N THR A 90 -1.74 12.28 16.62
CA THR A 90 -1.25 10.98 16.22
C THR A 90 -2.14 10.33 15.16
N GLY A 91 -1.61 9.32 14.47
CA GLY A 91 -2.36 8.47 13.55
C GLY A 91 -3.08 9.24 12.45
N ARG A 92 -4.32 8.83 12.19
CA ARG A 92 -5.15 9.42 11.12
C ARG A 92 -5.36 10.92 11.27
N SER A 93 -5.53 11.41 12.51
CA SER A 93 -5.77 12.83 12.77
C SER A 93 -4.53 13.67 12.47
N LEU A 94 -3.34 13.18 12.78
CA LEU A 94 -2.08 13.81 12.40
C LEU A 94 -1.97 13.92 10.88
N MET A 95 -2.14 12.82 10.15
CA MET A 95 -2.03 12.80 8.68
C MET A 95 -3.06 13.74 8.03
N GLY A 96 -4.29 13.74 8.55
CA GLY A 96 -5.36 14.61 8.05
C GLY A 96 -5.05 16.10 8.15
N ASP A 97 -4.39 16.52 9.22
CA ASP A 97 -4.01 17.92 9.41
C ASP A 97 -2.67 18.27 8.71
N ALA A 98 -1.69 17.41 8.82
CA ALA A 98 -0.37 17.66 8.25
C ALA A 98 -0.37 17.75 6.71
N PHE A 99 -1.23 16.96 6.07
CA PHE A 99 -1.40 16.94 4.62
C PHE A 99 -2.67 17.67 4.14
N ALA A 100 -3.22 18.58 4.94
CA ALA A 100 -4.28 19.49 4.50
C ALA A 100 -3.81 20.45 3.38
N ASN A 101 -2.51 20.58 3.20
CA ASN A 101 -1.83 21.31 2.12
C ASN A 101 -0.55 20.56 1.72
N ASP A 102 0.17 21.07 0.73
CA ASP A 102 1.37 20.47 0.14
C ASP A 102 2.70 20.83 0.86
N ARG A 103 2.62 21.44 2.03
CA ARG A 103 3.82 21.96 2.74
C ARG A 103 4.89 20.88 2.96
N LEU A 104 4.49 19.68 3.31
CA LEU A 104 5.38 18.54 3.57
C LEU A 104 5.55 17.61 2.36
N ILE A 105 4.87 17.88 1.23
CA ILE A 105 4.88 17.01 0.06
C ILE A 105 5.85 17.58 -0.99
N ASP A 106 6.75 16.75 -1.49
CA ASP A 106 7.58 17.09 -2.64
C ASP A 106 6.76 17.03 -3.92
N MET A 107 6.51 18.21 -4.48
CA MET A 107 5.72 18.41 -5.70
C MET A 107 6.59 18.51 -6.97
N SER A 108 7.88 18.25 -6.90
CA SER A 108 8.83 18.45 -8.01
C SER A 108 8.46 17.64 -9.26
N GLY A 109 7.92 16.43 -9.07
CA GLY A 109 7.47 15.54 -10.16
C GLY A 109 5.99 15.69 -10.53
N ILE A 110 5.23 16.63 -9.93
CA ILE A 110 3.79 16.77 -10.13
C ILE A 110 3.48 18.03 -10.94
N GLN A 111 2.77 17.84 -12.05
CA GLN A 111 2.34 18.97 -12.89
C GLN A 111 1.45 19.93 -12.10
N PRO A 112 1.57 21.25 -12.30
CA PRO A 112 0.85 22.26 -11.51
C PRO A 112 -0.66 22.04 -11.41
N GLU A 113 -1.29 21.65 -12.52
CA GLU A 113 -2.73 21.37 -12.61
C GLU A 113 -3.18 20.16 -11.77
N ASN A 114 -2.28 19.24 -11.45
CA ASN A 114 -2.58 18.02 -10.70
C ASN A 114 -2.26 18.13 -9.19
N ARG A 115 -1.59 19.19 -8.76
CA ARG A 115 -1.08 19.31 -7.38
C ARG A 115 -2.17 19.26 -6.33
N GLN A 116 -3.29 19.91 -6.57
CA GLN A 116 -4.41 19.89 -5.63
C GLN A 116 -4.97 18.48 -5.47
N SER A 117 -5.26 17.79 -6.58
CA SER A 117 -5.77 16.41 -6.55
C SER A 117 -4.77 15.45 -5.93
N PHE A 118 -3.47 15.64 -6.20
CA PHE A 118 -2.42 14.82 -5.60
C PHE A 118 -2.33 15.04 -4.09
N THR A 119 -2.36 16.29 -3.61
CA THR A 119 -2.35 16.61 -2.17
C THR A 119 -3.52 15.94 -1.44
N GLU A 120 -4.72 16.05 -1.99
CA GLU A 120 -5.92 15.44 -1.42
C GLU A 120 -5.82 13.91 -1.42
N GLY A 121 -5.44 13.30 -2.53
CA GLY A 121 -5.24 11.85 -2.64
C GLY A 121 -4.16 11.34 -1.68
N TYR A 122 -3.01 12.02 -1.61
CA TYR A 122 -1.92 11.67 -0.70
C TYR A 122 -2.35 11.75 0.78
N ARG A 123 -3.13 12.77 1.14
CA ARG A 123 -3.74 12.89 2.46
C ARG A 123 -4.61 11.68 2.81
N PHE A 124 -5.49 11.25 1.90
CA PHE A 124 -6.33 10.08 2.13
C PHE A 124 -5.52 8.77 2.21
N LEU A 125 -4.51 8.60 1.38
CA LEU A 125 -3.62 7.43 1.42
C LEU A 125 -2.87 7.33 2.75
N THR A 126 -2.31 8.43 3.24
CA THR A 126 -1.59 8.45 4.53
C THR A 126 -2.53 8.22 5.72
N MET A 127 -3.74 8.81 5.70
CA MET A 127 -4.77 8.54 6.70
C MET A 127 -5.21 7.07 6.68
N GLY A 128 -5.37 6.49 5.49
CA GLY A 128 -5.71 5.07 5.30
C GLY A 128 -4.61 4.16 5.83
N ALA A 129 -3.34 4.45 5.51
CA ALA A 129 -2.19 3.70 6.00
C ALA A 129 -2.13 3.64 7.54
N MET A 130 -2.38 4.76 8.21
CA MET A 130 -2.45 4.78 9.68
C MET A 130 -3.60 3.93 10.22
N GLY A 131 -4.77 3.98 9.59
CA GLY A 131 -5.95 3.22 10.03
C GLY A 131 -5.86 1.74 9.73
N ALA A 132 -5.52 1.38 8.49
CA ALA A 132 -5.61 0.03 7.97
C ALA A 132 -4.35 -0.82 8.21
N ILE A 133 -3.20 -0.21 8.46
CA ILE A 133 -1.94 -0.94 8.66
C ILE A 133 -1.40 -0.69 10.07
N ARG A 134 -0.97 0.54 10.37
CA ARG A 134 -0.30 0.86 11.64
C ARG A 134 -1.18 0.54 12.86
N ASN A 135 -2.44 0.93 12.88
CA ASN A 135 -3.31 0.72 14.05
C ASN A 135 -3.68 -0.75 14.27
N ILE A 136 -3.97 -1.48 13.21
CA ILE A 136 -4.36 -2.90 13.31
C ILE A 136 -3.26 -3.70 13.99
N PHE A 137 -2.00 -3.51 13.58
CA PHE A 137 -0.88 -4.24 14.17
C PHE A 137 -0.42 -3.70 15.54
N SER A 138 -0.94 -2.56 15.99
CA SER A 138 -0.62 -2.02 17.32
C SER A 138 -1.35 -2.72 18.46
N HIS A 139 -2.43 -3.44 18.20
CA HIS A 139 -3.27 -4.02 19.25
C HIS A 139 -3.00 -5.51 19.55
N GLY A 140 -1.99 -6.11 18.93
CA GLY A 140 -1.48 -7.44 19.28
C GLY A 140 -2.40 -8.63 19.04
N ALA A 141 -3.67 -8.41 18.67
CA ALA A 141 -4.66 -9.46 18.45
C ALA A 141 -4.78 -9.92 16.99
N GLU A 142 -4.05 -9.27 16.08
CA GLU A 142 -4.16 -9.53 14.67
C GLU A 142 -3.41 -10.81 14.28
N LYS A 143 -4.02 -11.60 13.40
CA LYS A 143 -3.37 -12.80 12.85
C LYS A 143 -2.10 -12.39 12.09
N ARG A 144 -1.11 -13.28 12.13
CA ARG A 144 0.11 -13.13 11.35
C ARG A 144 -0.24 -13.05 9.86
N ARG A 145 0.19 -11.97 9.22
CA ARG A 145 0.05 -11.77 7.78
C ARG A 145 1.12 -12.55 7.02
N SER A 146 0.88 -12.79 5.73
CA SER A 146 1.87 -13.43 4.89
C SER A 146 3.09 -12.52 4.67
N PRO A 147 4.26 -13.10 4.39
CA PRO A 147 5.43 -12.30 4.02
C PRO A 147 5.17 -11.38 2.83
N GLU A 148 4.42 -11.86 1.83
CA GLU A 148 4.09 -11.10 0.63
C GLU A 148 3.26 -9.88 0.96
N GLU A 149 2.19 -10.05 1.78
CA GLU A 149 1.33 -8.94 2.19
C GLU A 149 2.13 -7.87 2.95
N CYS A 150 3.01 -8.29 3.85
CA CYS A 150 3.86 -7.36 4.59
C CYS A 150 4.94 -6.71 3.72
N TYR A 151 5.47 -7.42 2.72
CA TYR A 151 6.34 -6.84 1.70
C TYR A 151 5.63 -5.71 0.94
N GLU A 152 4.40 -5.92 0.50
CA GLU A 152 3.59 -4.91 -0.19
C GLU A 152 3.34 -3.69 0.71
N MET A 153 3.08 -3.90 2.00
CA MET A 153 2.93 -2.81 2.97
C MET A 153 4.22 -1.99 3.14
N LEU A 154 5.38 -2.64 3.23
CA LEU A 154 6.68 -1.95 3.30
C LEU A 154 6.95 -1.14 2.03
N MET A 155 6.65 -1.70 0.85
CA MET A 155 6.78 -1.00 -0.42
C MET A 155 5.81 0.18 -0.53
N PHE A 156 4.60 0.05 0.00
CA PHE A 156 3.64 1.14 0.07
C PHE A 156 4.14 2.29 0.97
N PHE A 157 4.64 1.99 2.17
CA PHE A 157 5.26 3.01 3.02
C PHE A 157 6.49 3.63 2.37
N ASN A 158 7.32 2.84 1.69
CA ASN A 158 8.45 3.35 0.92
C ASN A 158 8.01 4.34 -0.16
N TRP A 159 6.91 4.04 -0.86
CA TRP A 159 6.31 4.94 -1.83
C TRP A 159 5.83 6.24 -1.18
N LEU A 160 5.16 6.18 -0.02
CA LEU A 160 4.74 7.38 0.72
C LEU A 160 5.95 8.25 1.10
N PHE A 161 7.03 7.66 1.60
CA PHE A 161 8.24 8.41 1.96
C PHE A 161 8.91 9.13 0.78
N ARG A 162 8.75 8.62 -0.46
CA ARG A 162 9.33 9.27 -1.65
C ARG A 162 8.77 10.66 -1.94
N TYR A 163 7.54 10.92 -1.51
CA TYR A 163 6.89 12.21 -1.72
C TYR A 163 7.01 13.13 -0.50
N LEU A 164 7.73 12.75 0.53
CA LEU A 164 8.02 13.68 1.61
C LEU A 164 9.22 14.55 1.24
N LYS A 165 9.10 15.84 1.55
CA LYS A 165 10.24 16.77 1.36
C LYS A 165 11.41 16.31 2.22
N SER A 166 12.59 16.27 1.63
CA SER A 166 13.81 16.10 2.43
C SER A 166 13.96 17.29 3.39
N PRO A 167 14.40 17.06 4.64
CA PRO A 167 14.65 18.11 5.61
C PRO A 167 15.75 19.07 5.16
#